data_ebf4c79e0ae0380e26cc3a37565ba221
#
_entry.id   ebf4c79e0ae0380e26cc3a37565ba221
#
_cell.length_a   1.000
_cell.length_b   1.000
_cell.length_c   1.000
_cell.angle_alpha   90.00
_cell.angle_beta   90.00
_cell.angle_gamma   90.00
#
_symmetry.space_group_name_H-M   'P 1'
#
loop_
_entity.id
_entity.type
_entity.pdbx_description
1 polymer ?
#
loop_
_entity_poly.entity_id
_entity_poly.type
_entity_poly.pdbx_seq_one_letter_code
_entity_poly.pdbx_strand_id
1 'polypeptide(L)'
;MNTEEINCWGDSITEGYGSDGLTYPDVLEELTGIPVRNLGVGGEDSVDILKRSAAYGSQEEDILVIQMGDNGGWINLGQLIRQYRKLISKAGTDRYIIISSTDDPNDFEQIWGYTTEPVGLENTWYEEEFEKEFGEHLFNGRKYLIEHGLQINGLRRTETDYMRAKSGCISLQLRNPWIDNTHLNEAGYTALAHGVYEKGKELGYW
;
A
#
# COMPACT_ATOMS: atom_id res chain seq x y z
N MET A 1 -14.18 -16.41 -21.88
CA MET A 1 -14.74 -15.46 -20.91
C MET A 1 -13.56 -15.00 -20.08
N ASN A 2 -13.18 -13.71 -20.14
CA ASN A 2 -12.20 -13.20 -19.18
C ASN A 2 -12.83 -13.30 -17.80
N THR A 3 -12.18 -14.01 -16.91
CA THR A 3 -12.50 -13.99 -15.49
C THR A 3 -11.96 -12.69 -14.93
N GLU A 4 -12.78 -11.95 -14.20
CA GLU A 4 -12.36 -10.80 -13.42
C GLU A 4 -11.18 -11.18 -12.51
N GLU A 5 -10.14 -10.36 -12.49
CA GLU A 5 -8.95 -10.58 -11.68
C GLU A 5 -8.64 -9.32 -10.84
N ILE A 6 -7.89 -9.48 -9.77
CA ILE A 6 -7.33 -8.35 -9.01
C ILE A 6 -5.85 -8.21 -9.39
N ASN A 7 -5.47 -7.08 -9.95
CA ASN A 7 -4.10 -6.78 -10.35
C ASN A 7 -3.43 -5.86 -9.32
N CYS A 8 -2.49 -6.40 -8.53
CA CYS A 8 -1.75 -5.66 -7.50
C CYS A 8 -0.45 -5.10 -8.09
N TRP A 9 -0.45 -3.80 -8.43
CA TRP A 9 0.70 -3.08 -8.98
C TRP A 9 1.51 -2.39 -7.89
N GLY A 10 2.82 -2.59 -7.89
CA GLY A 10 3.68 -1.91 -6.93
C GLY A 10 5.15 -2.34 -6.99
N ASP A 11 5.85 -1.98 -5.94
CA ASP A 11 7.26 -2.24 -5.70
C ASP A 11 7.48 -3.43 -4.75
N SER A 12 8.49 -3.35 -3.89
CA SER A 12 8.84 -4.40 -2.92
C SER A 12 7.76 -4.70 -1.89
N ILE A 13 6.91 -3.71 -1.53
CA ILE A 13 5.80 -3.94 -0.61
C ILE A 13 4.74 -4.83 -1.28
N THR A 14 4.46 -4.61 -2.56
CA THR A 14 3.54 -5.47 -3.31
C THR A 14 4.15 -6.83 -3.62
N GLU A 15 5.45 -6.88 -3.98
CA GLU A 15 6.19 -8.13 -4.18
C GLU A 15 6.17 -9.02 -2.93
N GLY A 16 6.15 -8.43 -1.73
CA GLY A 16 6.17 -9.13 -0.45
C GLY A 16 7.57 -9.28 0.15
N TYR A 17 8.51 -8.42 -0.24
CA TYR A 17 9.86 -8.43 0.32
C TYR A 17 9.80 -8.24 1.84
N GLY A 18 10.58 -9.02 2.56
CA GLY A 18 10.61 -8.98 4.04
C GLY A 18 9.80 -10.07 4.72
N SER A 19 8.95 -10.80 4.00
CA SER A 19 8.27 -12.01 4.50
C SER A 19 8.99 -13.29 4.03
N ASP A 20 8.63 -14.41 4.63
CA ASP A 20 9.11 -15.74 4.24
C ASP A 20 8.24 -16.36 3.10
N GLY A 21 7.75 -15.50 2.19
CA GLY A 21 7.02 -15.90 0.99
C GLY A 21 5.52 -15.61 1.02
N LEU A 22 4.96 -15.11 2.11
CA LEU A 22 3.56 -14.66 2.17
C LEU A 22 3.48 -13.19 1.75
N THR A 23 2.63 -12.90 0.76
CA THR A 23 2.41 -11.53 0.28
C THR A 23 0.99 -11.07 0.58
N TYR A 24 0.73 -9.74 0.59
CA TYR A 24 -0.66 -9.28 0.77
C TYR A 24 -1.56 -9.67 -0.42
N PRO A 25 -1.08 -9.76 -1.68
CA PRO A 25 -1.87 -10.30 -2.79
C PRO A 25 -2.33 -11.74 -2.57
N ASP A 26 -1.48 -12.62 -2.02
CA ASP A 26 -1.86 -14.02 -1.74
C ASP A 26 -2.99 -14.09 -0.71
N VAL A 27 -2.87 -13.33 0.38
CA VAL A 27 -3.91 -13.28 1.42
C VAL A 27 -5.19 -12.64 0.88
N LEU A 28 -5.08 -11.64 -0.01
CA LEU A 28 -6.25 -11.01 -0.64
C LEU A 28 -7.00 -12.01 -1.55
N GLU A 29 -6.29 -12.87 -2.28
CA GLU A 29 -6.89 -13.96 -3.06
C GLU A 29 -7.67 -14.92 -2.14
N GLU A 30 -7.09 -15.32 -1.01
CA GLU A 30 -7.77 -16.19 -0.04
C GLU A 30 -9.04 -15.54 0.54
N LEU A 31 -8.99 -14.24 0.83
CA LEU A 31 -10.11 -13.51 1.42
C LEU A 31 -11.25 -13.24 0.45
N THR A 32 -10.93 -12.96 -0.82
CA THR A 32 -11.92 -12.60 -1.84
C THR A 32 -12.43 -13.80 -2.63
N GLY A 33 -11.60 -14.83 -2.81
CA GLY A 33 -11.84 -15.92 -3.75
C GLY A 33 -11.73 -15.49 -5.23
N ILE A 34 -11.32 -14.26 -5.51
CA ILE A 34 -11.06 -13.74 -6.87
C ILE A 34 -9.58 -13.96 -7.17
N PRO A 35 -9.20 -14.45 -8.38
CA PRO A 35 -7.79 -14.58 -8.75
C PRO A 35 -7.03 -13.27 -8.60
N VAL A 36 -5.87 -13.30 -7.95
CA VAL A 36 -5.02 -12.12 -7.73
C VAL A 36 -3.69 -12.28 -8.44
N ARG A 37 -3.30 -11.28 -9.21
CA ARG A 37 -1.95 -11.21 -9.78
C ARG A 37 -1.08 -10.28 -8.97
N ASN A 38 -0.04 -10.84 -8.39
CA ASN A 38 1.03 -10.04 -7.80
C ASN A 38 1.93 -9.50 -8.91
N LEU A 39 1.81 -8.20 -9.18
CA LEU A 39 2.60 -7.47 -10.16
C LEU A 39 3.58 -6.49 -9.47
N GLY A 40 3.97 -6.80 -8.23
CA GLY A 40 5.04 -6.11 -7.50
C GLY A 40 6.42 -6.48 -8.03
N VAL A 41 7.33 -5.52 -8.08
CA VAL A 41 8.75 -5.73 -8.42
C VAL A 41 9.62 -4.87 -7.51
N GLY A 42 10.42 -5.53 -6.69
CA GLY A 42 11.26 -4.87 -5.69
C GLY A 42 12.23 -3.85 -6.29
N GLY A 43 12.31 -2.68 -5.68
CA GLY A 43 13.21 -1.61 -6.11
C GLY A 43 12.72 -0.78 -7.31
N GLU A 44 11.61 -1.14 -7.96
CA GLU A 44 11.05 -0.30 -9.04
C GLU A 44 10.57 1.04 -8.49
N ASP A 45 10.90 2.11 -9.20
CA ASP A 45 10.34 3.43 -8.97
C ASP A 45 8.99 3.62 -9.68
N SER A 46 8.31 4.72 -9.41
CA SER A 46 6.98 4.99 -9.98
C SER A 46 6.97 5.10 -11.51
N VAL A 47 8.09 5.45 -12.15
CA VAL A 47 8.23 5.50 -13.62
C VAL A 47 8.31 4.10 -14.21
N ASP A 48 9.06 3.21 -13.57
CA ASP A 48 9.22 1.83 -14.03
C ASP A 48 7.91 1.04 -13.89
N ILE A 49 7.22 1.17 -12.75
CA ILE A 49 5.89 0.57 -12.53
C ILE A 49 4.90 1.06 -13.61
N LEU A 50 4.82 2.39 -13.84
CA LEU A 50 3.96 2.97 -14.86
C LEU A 50 4.28 2.48 -16.27
N LYS A 51 5.56 2.33 -16.60
CA LYS A 51 6.02 1.82 -17.90
C LYS A 51 5.62 0.37 -18.11
N ARG A 52 5.78 -0.46 -17.06
CA ARG A 52 5.42 -1.87 -17.08
C ARG A 52 3.91 -2.05 -17.17
N SER A 53 3.12 -1.28 -16.42
CA SER A 53 1.65 -1.32 -16.50
C SER A 53 1.13 -0.91 -17.89
N ALA A 54 1.76 0.09 -18.52
CA ALA A 54 1.39 0.51 -19.87
C ALA A 54 1.68 -0.55 -20.94
N ALA A 55 2.67 -1.41 -20.72
CA ALA A 55 3.00 -2.52 -21.60
C ALA A 55 2.12 -3.76 -21.37
N TYR A 56 1.48 -3.87 -20.21
CA TYR A 56 0.61 -4.97 -19.84
C TYR A 56 -0.69 -5.03 -20.67
N GLY A 57 -1.23 -3.86 -21.02
CA GLY A 57 -2.45 -3.72 -21.81
C GLY A 57 -3.66 -3.25 -21.03
N SER A 58 -4.85 -3.41 -21.63
CA SER A 58 -6.14 -3.04 -21.01
C SER A 58 -6.49 -4.01 -19.85
N GLN A 59 -7.07 -3.47 -18.80
CA GLN A 59 -7.52 -4.16 -17.60
C GLN A 59 -8.95 -3.69 -17.23
N GLU A 60 -9.77 -3.43 -18.26
CA GLU A 60 -11.11 -2.82 -18.12
C GLU A 60 -12.05 -3.64 -17.23
N GLU A 61 -11.90 -4.97 -17.23
CA GLU A 61 -12.74 -5.89 -16.44
C GLU A 61 -12.15 -6.19 -15.05
N ASP A 62 -10.92 -5.71 -14.78
CA ASP A 62 -10.17 -6.05 -13.57
C ASP A 62 -10.32 -4.99 -12.48
N ILE A 63 -9.93 -5.36 -11.26
CA ILE A 63 -9.79 -4.47 -10.12
C ILE A 63 -8.30 -4.20 -9.91
N LEU A 64 -7.93 -2.93 -9.73
CA LEU A 64 -6.54 -2.56 -9.47
C LEU A 64 -6.31 -2.29 -7.99
N VAL A 65 -5.23 -2.80 -7.44
CA VAL A 65 -4.67 -2.39 -6.16
C VAL A 65 -3.28 -1.81 -6.43
N ILE A 66 -3.06 -0.54 -6.12
CA ILE A 66 -1.85 0.17 -6.55
C ILE A 66 -1.13 0.79 -5.35
N GLN A 67 0.15 0.47 -5.22
CA GLN A 67 1.07 1.10 -4.26
C GLN A 67 2.39 1.39 -4.98
N MET A 68 2.80 2.65 -5.07
CA MET A 68 4.06 3.04 -5.69
C MET A 68 4.54 4.41 -5.21
N GLY A 69 5.83 4.65 -5.32
CA GLY A 69 6.42 5.96 -5.06
C GLY A 69 7.48 5.96 -3.97
N ASP A 70 7.55 4.92 -3.14
CA ASP A 70 8.51 4.83 -2.03
C ASP A 70 9.96 4.76 -2.54
N ASN A 71 10.20 4.23 -3.75
CA ASN A 71 11.50 4.23 -4.43
C ASN A 71 11.73 5.45 -5.33
N GLY A 72 10.87 6.48 -5.28
CA GLY A 72 11.01 7.69 -6.08
C GLY A 72 10.43 7.60 -7.48
N GLY A 73 11.15 8.14 -8.48
CA GLY A 73 10.64 8.27 -9.85
C GLY A 73 9.77 9.53 -10.05
N TRP A 74 9.75 10.43 -9.07
CA TRP A 74 8.99 11.67 -9.08
C TRP A 74 9.78 12.80 -8.40
N ILE A 75 9.48 14.06 -8.76
CA ILE A 75 10.16 15.27 -8.26
C ILE A 75 9.30 16.00 -7.21
N ASN A 76 7.98 15.82 -7.29
CA ASN A 76 7.02 16.39 -6.36
C ASN A 76 5.74 15.55 -6.36
N LEU A 77 4.96 15.67 -5.30
CA LEU A 77 3.75 14.88 -5.09
C LEU A 77 2.73 15.00 -6.23
N GLY A 78 2.58 16.18 -6.84
CA GLY A 78 1.70 16.35 -7.99
C GLY A 78 2.16 15.54 -9.22
N GLN A 79 3.46 15.25 -9.36
CA GLN A 79 3.93 14.33 -10.41
C GLN A 79 3.57 12.89 -10.08
N LEU A 80 3.76 12.45 -8.85
CA LEU A 80 3.38 11.11 -8.41
C LEU A 80 1.88 10.87 -8.61
N ILE A 81 1.04 11.80 -8.18
CA ILE A 81 -0.42 11.74 -8.40
C ILE A 81 -0.76 11.60 -9.90
N ARG A 82 -0.11 12.37 -10.77
CA ARG A 82 -0.30 12.22 -12.23
C ARG A 82 0.13 10.85 -12.76
N GLN A 83 1.14 10.22 -12.16
CA GLN A 83 1.56 8.87 -12.53
C GLN A 83 0.52 7.82 -12.15
N TYR A 84 -0.06 7.90 -10.95
CA TYR A 84 -1.20 7.07 -10.54
C TYR A 84 -2.39 7.21 -11.51
N ARG A 85 -2.82 8.46 -11.78
CA ARG A 85 -3.91 8.74 -12.74
C ARG A 85 -3.63 8.13 -14.12
N LYS A 86 -2.38 8.23 -14.58
CA LYS A 86 -1.97 7.70 -15.88
C LYS A 86 -2.02 6.18 -15.92
N LEU A 87 -1.64 5.51 -14.81
CA LEU A 87 -1.74 4.06 -14.69
C LEU A 87 -3.22 3.63 -14.77
N ILE A 88 -4.08 4.22 -13.95
CA ILE A 88 -5.53 3.94 -13.92
C ILE A 88 -6.16 4.19 -15.30
N SER A 89 -5.89 5.34 -15.90
CA SER A 89 -6.41 5.68 -17.23
C SER A 89 -5.95 4.71 -18.33
N LYS A 90 -4.73 4.17 -18.23
CA LYS A 90 -4.20 3.18 -19.17
C LYS A 90 -4.81 1.80 -18.99
N ALA A 91 -5.08 1.42 -17.77
CA ALA A 91 -5.78 0.17 -17.45
C ALA A 91 -7.23 0.18 -17.99
N GLY A 92 -7.89 1.34 -17.97
CA GLY A 92 -9.24 1.53 -18.51
C GLY A 92 -10.36 1.15 -17.55
N THR A 93 -10.04 0.83 -16.29
CA THR A 93 -11.02 0.51 -15.25
C THR A 93 -11.22 1.69 -14.30
N ASP A 94 -12.41 1.82 -13.74
CA ASP A 94 -12.76 2.72 -12.64
C ASP A 94 -12.77 2.01 -11.27
N ARG A 95 -12.49 0.71 -11.26
CA ARG A 95 -12.40 -0.10 -10.04
C ARG A 95 -10.95 -0.18 -9.57
N TYR A 96 -10.57 0.66 -8.63
CA TYR A 96 -9.22 0.66 -8.09
C TYR A 96 -9.17 1.02 -6.61
N ILE A 97 -8.11 0.59 -5.94
CA ILE A 97 -7.74 0.94 -4.58
C ILE A 97 -6.30 1.47 -4.61
N ILE A 98 -6.07 2.62 -4.02
CA ILE A 98 -4.73 3.17 -3.81
C ILE A 98 -4.32 2.88 -2.37
N ILE A 99 -3.23 2.17 -2.17
CA ILE A 99 -2.61 2.00 -0.86
C ILE A 99 -1.65 3.17 -0.64
N SER A 100 -1.80 3.91 0.46
CA SER A 100 -0.82 4.92 0.86
C SER A 100 0.50 4.24 1.27
N SER A 101 1.60 5.01 1.31
CA SER A 101 2.86 4.50 1.86
C SER A 101 2.66 3.92 3.27
N THR A 102 3.35 2.81 3.55
CA THR A 102 3.42 2.19 4.88
C THR A 102 4.67 2.59 5.64
N ASP A 103 5.50 3.48 5.09
CA ASP A 103 6.69 3.98 5.75
C ASP A 103 6.37 4.79 7.01
N ASP A 104 7.32 4.84 7.91
CA ASP A 104 7.23 5.71 9.06
C ASP A 104 7.30 7.19 8.58
N PRO A 105 6.45 8.10 9.06
CA PRO A 105 6.35 9.47 8.55
C PRO A 105 7.69 10.21 8.52
N ASN A 106 8.53 9.99 9.54
CA ASN A 106 9.84 10.61 9.63
C ASN A 106 10.78 10.14 8.51
N ASP A 107 10.76 8.86 8.16
CA ASP A 107 11.61 8.31 7.11
C ASP A 107 11.16 8.83 5.75
N PHE A 108 9.87 8.79 5.48
CA PHE A 108 9.30 9.31 4.24
C PHE A 108 9.54 10.82 4.08
N GLU A 109 9.29 11.61 5.13
CA GLU A 109 9.44 13.05 5.09
C GLU A 109 10.91 13.50 5.01
N GLN A 110 11.85 12.79 5.64
CA GLN A 110 13.27 13.05 5.50
C GLN A 110 13.78 12.84 4.08
N ILE A 111 13.38 11.77 3.43
CA ILE A 111 13.77 11.46 2.06
C ILE A 111 13.27 12.53 1.09
N TRP A 112 12.06 13.05 1.31
CA TRP A 112 11.39 13.97 0.39
C TRP A 112 11.35 15.43 0.86
N GLY A 113 12.00 15.74 2.01
CA GLY A 113 12.20 17.11 2.50
C GLY A 113 10.99 17.71 3.23
N TYR A 114 10.11 16.90 3.79
CA TYR A 114 8.97 17.34 4.59
C TYR A 114 9.29 17.34 6.10
N THR A 115 8.35 17.81 6.91
CA THR A 115 8.56 17.94 8.35
C THR A 115 8.64 16.58 9.05
N THR A 116 9.42 16.50 10.11
CA THR A 116 9.62 15.29 10.92
C THR A 116 8.79 15.28 12.20
N GLU A 117 7.80 16.17 12.31
CA GLU A 117 6.95 16.23 13.50
C GLU A 117 6.06 14.97 13.61
N PRO A 118 5.94 14.37 14.80
CA PRO A 118 5.07 13.23 15.02
C PRO A 118 3.60 13.58 14.70
N VAL A 119 2.97 12.76 13.88
CA VAL A 119 1.59 12.98 13.40
C VAL A 119 0.56 12.11 14.13
N GLY A 120 0.99 11.12 14.90
CA GLY A 120 0.06 10.14 15.49
C GLY A 120 -0.79 9.46 14.42
N LEU A 121 -2.11 9.49 14.58
CA LEU A 121 -3.08 8.99 13.60
C LEU A 121 -3.65 10.07 12.69
N GLU A 122 -3.15 11.30 12.75
CA GLU A 122 -3.50 12.33 11.79
C GLU A 122 -2.90 12.01 10.41
N ASN A 123 -3.46 12.57 9.36
CA ASN A 123 -2.88 12.44 8.03
C ASN A 123 -1.55 13.19 7.98
N THR A 124 -0.58 12.60 7.32
CA THR A 124 0.59 13.32 6.82
C THR A 124 0.15 14.24 5.67
N TRP A 125 0.97 15.22 5.32
CA TRP A 125 0.72 16.03 4.12
C TRP A 125 0.56 15.18 2.84
N TYR A 126 1.35 14.13 2.69
CA TYR A 126 1.22 13.16 1.60
C TYR A 126 -0.18 12.50 1.58
N GLU A 127 -0.62 12.00 2.74
CA GLU A 127 -1.91 11.33 2.87
C GLU A 127 -3.08 12.29 2.61
N GLU A 128 -2.98 13.56 3.07
CA GLU A 128 -3.98 14.59 2.80
C GLU A 128 -4.15 14.89 1.31
N GLU A 129 -3.04 15.01 0.56
CA GLU A 129 -3.10 15.26 -0.88
C GLU A 129 -3.64 14.05 -1.65
N PHE A 130 -3.30 12.84 -1.21
CA PHE A 130 -3.85 11.61 -1.79
C PHE A 130 -5.35 11.46 -1.49
N GLU A 131 -5.79 11.80 -0.28
CA GLU A 131 -7.21 11.77 0.09
C GLU A 131 -8.03 12.78 -0.72
N LYS A 132 -7.52 14.00 -0.91
CA LYS A 132 -8.15 15.01 -1.78
C LYS A 132 -8.28 14.54 -3.22
N GLU A 133 -7.30 13.78 -3.69
CA GLU A 133 -7.23 13.34 -5.08
C GLU A 133 -8.04 12.09 -5.37
N PHE A 134 -7.92 11.05 -4.52
CA PHE A 134 -8.45 9.72 -4.77
C PHE A 134 -9.70 9.41 -3.93
N GLY A 135 -10.00 10.24 -2.94
CA GLY A 135 -11.23 10.17 -2.14
C GLY A 135 -11.47 8.77 -1.57
N GLU A 136 -12.63 8.21 -1.86
CA GLU A 136 -13.05 6.90 -1.36
C GLU A 136 -12.15 5.74 -1.82
N HIS A 137 -11.41 5.91 -2.90
CA HIS A 137 -10.48 4.90 -3.42
C HIS A 137 -9.16 4.84 -2.65
N LEU A 138 -8.87 5.81 -1.78
CA LEU A 138 -7.68 5.75 -0.94
C LEU A 138 -7.90 4.82 0.25
N PHE A 139 -6.98 3.88 0.42
CA PHE A 139 -6.80 3.09 1.62
C PHE A 139 -5.54 3.56 2.35
N ASN A 140 -5.69 4.12 3.54
CA ASN A 140 -4.57 4.55 4.37
C ASN A 140 -3.96 3.34 5.09
N GLY A 141 -2.97 2.70 4.44
CA GLY A 141 -2.32 1.49 4.94
C GLY A 141 -1.58 1.71 6.25
N ARG A 142 -0.87 2.83 6.40
CA ARG A 142 -0.16 3.18 7.63
C ARG A 142 -1.10 3.24 8.85
N LYS A 143 -2.16 4.01 8.77
CA LYS A 143 -3.13 4.14 9.87
C LYS A 143 -3.80 2.82 10.20
N TYR A 144 -4.23 2.09 9.19
CA TYR A 144 -4.87 0.80 9.37
C TYR A 144 -3.96 -0.19 10.11
N LEU A 145 -2.69 -0.27 9.72
CA LEU A 145 -1.72 -1.14 10.38
C LEU A 145 -1.45 -0.73 11.83
N ILE A 146 -1.43 0.58 12.14
CA ILE A 146 -1.28 1.07 13.51
C ILE A 146 -2.50 0.69 14.37
N GLU A 147 -3.71 0.83 13.85
CA GLU A 147 -4.94 0.62 14.61
C GLU A 147 -5.30 -0.86 14.75
N HIS A 148 -5.21 -1.62 13.66
CA HIS A 148 -5.77 -2.96 13.54
C HIS A 148 -4.73 -4.07 13.37
N GLY A 149 -3.52 -3.75 12.89
CA GLY A 149 -2.56 -4.74 12.44
C GLY A 149 -2.16 -5.77 13.52
N LEU A 150 -1.97 -5.34 14.76
CA LEU A 150 -1.66 -6.26 15.87
C LEU A 150 -2.86 -7.13 16.22
N GLN A 151 -4.06 -6.55 16.26
CA GLN A 151 -5.28 -7.27 16.62
C GLN A 151 -5.62 -8.37 15.61
N ILE A 152 -5.49 -8.10 14.31
CA ILE A 152 -5.73 -9.06 13.21
C ILE A 152 -4.87 -10.32 13.41
N ASN A 153 -3.64 -10.12 13.85
CA ASN A 153 -2.68 -11.21 14.08
C ASN A 153 -2.70 -11.78 15.50
N GLY A 154 -3.65 -11.37 16.36
CA GLY A 154 -3.70 -11.81 17.76
C GLY A 154 -2.48 -11.40 18.60
N LEU A 155 -1.72 -10.38 18.14
CA LEU A 155 -0.54 -9.87 18.81
C LEU A 155 -0.91 -8.88 19.91
N ARG A 156 -0.23 -8.98 21.04
CA ARG A 156 -0.44 -8.07 22.16
C ARG A 156 0.37 -6.78 21.97
N ARG A 157 -0.29 -5.64 22.08
CA ARG A 157 0.36 -4.34 22.06
C ARG A 157 1.30 -4.16 23.25
N THR A 158 2.54 -3.77 22.99
CA THR A 158 3.58 -3.45 23.99
C THR A 158 3.65 -1.94 24.26
N GLU A 159 4.44 -1.52 25.26
CA GLU A 159 4.70 -0.09 25.50
C GLU A 159 5.39 0.58 24.31
N THR A 160 6.32 -0.11 23.67
CA THR A 160 6.97 0.36 22.44
C THR A 160 5.96 0.62 21.32
N ASP A 161 4.96 -0.26 21.16
CA ASP A 161 3.92 -0.06 20.14
C ASP A 161 3.04 1.15 20.42
N TYR A 162 2.74 1.43 21.70
CA TYR A 162 2.03 2.66 22.06
C TYR A 162 2.85 3.91 21.74
N MET A 163 4.15 3.90 21.99
CA MET A 163 5.04 5.02 21.68
C MET A 163 5.16 5.21 20.17
N ARG A 164 5.33 4.14 19.41
CA ARG A 164 5.38 4.20 17.93
C ARG A 164 4.06 4.71 17.35
N ALA A 165 2.94 4.19 17.77
CA ALA A 165 1.62 4.66 17.31
C ALA A 165 1.42 6.16 17.58
N LYS A 166 1.89 6.68 18.73
CA LYS A 166 1.84 8.10 19.05
C LYS A 166 2.67 8.95 18.07
N SER A 167 3.75 8.40 17.54
CA SER A 167 4.60 9.04 16.53
C SER A 167 4.12 8.74 15.09
N GLY A 168 2.96 8.10 14.91
CA GLY A 168 2.45 7.74 13.60
C GLY A 168 3.15 6.56 12.94
N CYS A 169 3.92 5.78 13.69
CA CYS A 169 4.73 4.69 13.19
C CYS A 169 4.07 3.34 13.42
N ILE A 170 4.18 2.44 12.45
CA ILE A 170 3.69 1.07 12.51
C ILE A 170 4.49 0.27 13.55
N SER A 171 3.84 -0.67 14.25
CA SER A 171 4.50 -1.58 15.18
C SER A 171 5.65 -2.35 14.54
N LEU A 172 6.78 -2.47 15.24
CA LEU A 172 7.90 -3.32 14.82
C LEU A 172 7.55 -4.81 14.79
N GLN A 173 6.49 -5.23 15.49
CA GLN A 173 5.97 -6.60 15.40
C GLN A 173 5.37 -6.92 14.03
N LEU A 174 5.07 -5.91 13.21
CA LEU A 174 4.56 -6.05 11.84
C LEU A 174 5.63 -5.83 10.77
N ARG A 175 6.87 -5.54 11.17
CA ARG A 175 8.00 -5.30 10.27
C ARG A 175 9.04 -6.41 10.38
N ASN A 176 9.95 -6.46 9.43
CA ASN A 176 11.10 -7.36 9.48
C ASN A 176 12.39 -6.58 9.84
N PRO A 177 12.67 -6.37 11.15
CA PRO A 177 13.79 -5.55 11.60
C PRO A 177 15.18 -6.16 11.29
N TRP A 178 15.22 -7.41 10.83
CA TRP A 178 16.45 -8.07 10.37
C TRP A 178 16.83 -7.65 8.94
N ILE A 179 15.88 -7.10 8.20
CA ILE A 179 16.10 -6.58 6.85
C ILE A 179 16.25 -5.06 6.91
N ASP A 180 15.22 -4.36 7.38
CA ASP A 180 15.19 -2.90 7.53
C ASP A 180 13.95 -2.47 8.36
N ASN A 181 13.65 -1.17 8.39
CA ASN A 181 12.50 -0.61 9.09
C ASN A 181 11.32 -0.28 8.15
N THR A 182 11.42 -0.57 6.88
CA THR A 182 10.42 -0.27 5.86
C THR A 182 9.53 -1.47 5.57
N HIS A 183 10.13 -2.63 5.33
CA HIS A 183 9.41 -3.81 4.87
C HIS A 183 8.64 -4.50 5.98
N LEU A 184 7.48 -5.03 5.59
CA LEU A 184 6.60 -5.77 6.48
C LEU A 184 7.05 -7.23 6.57
N ASN A 185 6.71 -7.88 7.69
CA ASN A 185 6.79 -9.33 7.83
C ASN A 185 5.43 -9.97 7.46
N GLU A 186 5.31 -11.28 7.60
CA GLU A 186 4.06 -12.02 7.32
C GLU A 186 2.85 -11.43 8.06
N ALA A 187 2.99 -11.06 9.33
CA ALA A 187 1.91 -10.47 10.11
C ALA A 187 1.51 -9.09 9.55
N GLY A 188 2.47 -8.29 9.11
CA GLY A 188 2.24 -7.00 8.48
C GLY A 188 1.50 -7.13 7.15
N TYR A 189 1.93 -8.04 6.28
CA TYR A 189 1.28 -8.30 4.99
C TYR A 189 -0.11 -8.90 5.15
N THR A 190 -0.31 -9.79 6.11
CA THR A 190 -1.66 -10.30 6.46
C THR A 190 -2.58 -9.16 6.84
N ALA A 191 -2.14 -8.28 7.74
CA ALA A 191 -2.95 -7.14 8.16
C ALA A 191 -3.23 -6.15 7.03
N LEU A 192 -2.24 -5.90 6.16
CA LEU A 192 -2.41 -5.03 4.98
C LEU A 192 -3.49 -5.59 4.04
N ALA A 193 -3.46 -6.90 3.77
CA ALA A 193 -4.47 -7.59 2.96
C ALA A 193 -5.88 -7.43 3.53
N HIS A 194 -6.04 -7.61 4.84
CA HIS A 194 -7.33 -7.40 5.50
C HIS A 194 -7.85 -5.97 5.32
N GLY A 195 -6.99 -4.95 5.39
CA GLY A 195 -7.39 -3.58 5.15
C GLY A 195 -7.82 -3.32 3.70
N VAL A 196 -7.07 -3.84 2.73
CA VAL A 196 -7.45 -3.78 1.31
C VAL A 196 -8.77 -4.51 1.07
N TYR A 197 -8.95 -5.67 1.70
CA TYR A 197 -10.20 -6.43 1.62
C TYR A 197 -11.39 -5.63 2.16
N GLU A 198 -11.27 -5.01 3.32
CA GLU A 198 -12.33 -4.16 3.88
C GLU A 198 -12.65 -2.97 2.97
N LYS A 199 -11.62 -2.33 2.42
CA LYS A 199 -11.77 -1.21 1.48
C LYS A 199 -12.52 -1.63 0.21
N GLY A 200 -12.20 -2.77 -0.39
CA GLY A 200 -12.90 -3.26 -1.57
C GLY A 200 -14.36 -3.62 -1.27
N LYS A 201 -14.67 -4.11 -0.07
CA LYS A 201 -16.08 -4.29 0.38
C LYS A 201 -16.82 -2.98 0.50
N GLU A 202 -16.19 -1.92 1.07
CA GLU A 202 -16.78 -0.59 1.13
C GLU A 202 -17.12 -0.05 -0.27
N LEU A 203 -16.26 -0.32 -1.25
CA LEU A 203 -16.44 0.09 -2.64
C LEU A 203 -17.37 -0.84 -3.44
N GLY A 204 -17.77 -1.98 -2.89
CA GLY A 204 -18.63 -2.94 -3.55
C GLY A 204 -17.94 -3.73 -4.67
N TYR A 205 -16.64 -3.98 -4.53
CA TYR A 205 -15.86 -4.72 -5.53
C TYR A 205 -15.95 -6.24 -5.36
N TRP A 206 -16.22 -6.70 -4.14
CA TRP A 206 -16.44 -8.11 -3.77
C TRP A 206 -17.35 -8.24 -2.55
#